data_1196ba5ef0f840dd07e6c8fb0409023a
#
_entry.id   1196ba5ef0f840dd07e6c8fb0409023a
#
_cell.length_a   1.000
_cell.length_b   1.000
_cell.length_c   1.000
_cell.angle_alpha   90.00
_cell.angle_beta   90.00
_cell.angle_gamma   90.00
#
_symmetry.space_group_name_H-M   'P 1'
#
loop_
_entity.id
_entity.type
_entity.pdbx_description
1 polymer ?
#
loop_
_entity_poly.entity_id
_entity_poly.type
_entity_poly.pdbx_seq_one_letter_code
_entity_poly.pdbx_strand_id
1 'polypeptide(L)'
;MKLTAMRPLLCSLGLLSAVTLFQGCAAPKQKPAAATPEDARAYFEVLRSDFNARKIRALNEVMKLTVTEADKFWPIYRNYERDLATVNDRKLALVVEFMRHHNAGTLTEENSRELAAKWLQNVQERLDLWKNYHQQISNAVSPIRAAQFLQVENQMAIFVDLSIASEMPLVGDMPK
;
A
#
# COMPACT_ATOMS: atom_id res chain seq x y z
N MET A 1 -64.67 11.04 15.30
CA MET A 1 -65.96 11.52 14.74
C MET A 1 -65.84 11.69 13.25
N LYS A 2 -66.68 10.93 12.50
CA LYS A 2 -67.20 11.13 11.11
C LYS A 2 -66.15 11.44 10.02
N LEU A 3 -65.77 10.46 9.16
CA LEU A 3 -66.45 10.07 7.89
C LEU A 3 -66.99 11.24 7.06
N THR A 4 -66.44 11.44 5.86
CA THR A 4 -67.30 11.40 4.66
C THR A 4 -66.43 11.12 3.42
N ALA A 5 -66.85 10.09 2.68
CA ALA A 5 -66.34 9.68 1.37
C ALA A 5 -67.02 10.50 0.27
N MET A 6 -66.39 10.65 -0.87
CA MET A 6 -67.09 10.77 -2.17
C MET A 6 -66.09 10.41 -3.34
N ARG A 7 -66.44 9.35 -4.03
CA ARG A 7 -66.12 9.00 -5.45
C ARG A 7 -67.37 9.39 -6.28
N PRO A 8 -67.41 9.31 -7.64
CA PRO A 8 -66.36 9.06 -8.67
C PRO A 8 -66.42 10.06 -9.85
N LEU A 9 -65.58 9.91 -10.86
CA LEU A 9 -66.01 9.92 -12.28
C LEU A 9 -64.93 9.49 -13.23
N LEU A 10 -65.29 8.49 -14.03
CA LEU A 10 -64.51 7.95 -15.16
C LEU A 10 -64.29 9.00 -16.25
N CYS A 11 -63.16 8.98 -16.91
CA CYS A 11 -63.07 9.19 -18.35
C CYS A 11 -61.83 8.46 -18.91
N SER A 12 -62.13 7.47 -19.72
CA SER A 12 -61.23 6.69 -20.55
C SER A 12 -60.73 7.54 -21.73
N LEU A 13 -59.44 7.53 -21.99
CA LEU A 13 -58.93 7.61 -23.38
C LEU A 13 -57.52 6.99 -23.44
N GLY A 14 -57.41 5.99 -24.29
CA GLY A 14 -56.17 5.27 -24.50
C GLY A 14 -55.11 6.10 -25.21
N LEU A 15 -53.85 5.88 -24.85
CA LEU A 15 -52.71 6.17 -25.71
C LEU A 15 -51.71 5.03 -25.55
N LEU A 16 -51.44 4.34 -26.65
CA LEU A 16 -50.34 3.41 -26.82
C LEU A 16 -49.06 4.16 -26.46
N SER A 17 -48.38 3.76 -25.39
CA SER A 17 -47.02 4.15 -25.16
C SER A 17 -46.12 2.94 -25.39
N ALA A 18 -45.31 3.04 -26.42
CA ALA A 18 -44.26 2.13 -26.77
C ALA A 18 -43.30 1.96 -25.58
N VAL A 19 -43.26 0.76 -25.04
CA VAL A 19 -42.24 0.35 -24.08
C VAL A 19 -40.95 0.20 -24.89
N THR A 20 -40.14 1.24 -24.94
CA THR A 20 -38.74 1.13 -25.34
C THR A 20 -38.01 0.38 -24.25
N LEU A 21 -37.74 -0.89 -24.51
CA LEU A 21 -36.78 -1.70 -23.76
C LEU A 21 -35.43 -1.02 -23.87
N PHE A 22 -35.04 -0.23 -22.88
CA PHE A 22 -33.64 0.14 -22.64
C PHE A 22 -32.93 -1.16 -22.23
N GLN A 23 -32.43 -1.89 -23.24
CA GLN A 23 -31.39 -2.87 -23.02
C GLN A 23 -30.14 -2.08 -22.63
N GLY A 24 -29.96 -1.91 -21.33
CA GLY A 24 -28.70 -1.47 -20.78
C GLY A 24 -27.64 -2.49 -21.16
N CYS A 25 -26.85 -2.20 -22.20
CA CYS A 25 -25.57 -2.86 -22.39
C CYS A 25 -24.74 -2.59 -21.14
N ALA A 26 -24.76 -3.54 -20.19
CA ALA A 26 -23.73 -3.60 -19.18
C ALA A 26 -22.40 -3.78 -19.91
N ALA A 27 -21.62 -2.71 -20.01
CA ALA A 27 -20.25 -2.80 -20.47
C ALA A 27 -19.55 -3.90 -19.65
N PRO A 28 -18.85 -4.84 -20.28
CA PRO A 28 -18.08 -5.84 -19.54
C PRO A 28 -17.17 -5.07 -18.58
N LYS A 29 -17.25 -5.39 -17.30
CA LYS A 29 -16.29 -4.89 -16.31
C LYS A 29 -14.92 -5.35 -16.80
N GLN A 30 -14.17 -4.45 -17.45
CA GLN A 30 -12.80 -4.72 -17.84
C GLN A 30 -12.06 -5.06 -16.55
N LYS A 31 -11.57 -6.31 -16.48
CA LYS A 31 -10.59 -6.70 -15.45
C LYS A 31 -9.46 -5.68 -15.56
N PRO A 32 -9.03 -5.05 -14.46
CA PRO A 32 -7.91 -4.11 -14.52
C PRO A 32 -6.74 -4.81 -15.24
N ALA A 33 -6.14 -4.13 -16.22
CA ALA A 33 -4.94 -4.63 -16.86
C ALA A 33 -3.93 -4.93 -15.76
N ALA A 34 -3.25 -6.08 -15.85
CA ALA A 34 -2.20 -6.42 -14.88
C ALA A 34 -1.19 -5.26 -14.86
N ALA A 35 -0.88 -4.76 -13.65
CA ALA A 35 0.05 -3.66 -13.49
C ALA A 35 1.39 -3.99 -14.15
N THR A 36 1.97 -3.04 -14.88
CA THR A 36 3.27 -3.23 -15.53
C THR A 36 4.42 -2.98 -14.54
N PRO A 37 5.65 -3.42 -14.85
CA PRO A 37 6.83 -3.04 -14.06
C PRO A 37 7.03 -1.52 -13.94
N GLU A 38 6.66 -0.75 -14.97
CA GLU A 38 6.69 0.70 -15.00
C GLU A 38 5.64 1.29 -14.04
N ASP A 39 4.43 0.73 -14.04
CA ASP A 39 3.36 1.12 -13.12
C ASP A 39 3.78 0.87 -11.66
N ALA A 40 4.42 -0.26 -11.39
CA ALA A 40 4.94 -0.58 -10.07
C ALA A 40 6.00 0.44 -9.60
N ARG A 41 6.93 0.85 -10.48
CA ARG A 41 7.93 1.87 -10.15
C ARG A 41 7.31 3.23 -9.89
N ALA A 42 6.42 3.69 -10.76
CA ALA A 42 5.72 4.97 -10.60
C ALA A 42 4.93 5.00 -9.28
N TYR A 43 4.24 3.92 -8.96
CA TYR A 43 3.50 3.78 -7.72
C TYR A 43 4.42 3.85 -6.48
N PHE A 44 5.57 3.17 -6.50
CA PHE A 44 6.56 3.24 -5.43
C PHE A 44 7.11 4.65 -5.21
N GLU A 45 7.38 5.41 -6.27
CA GLU A 45 7.88 6.79 -6.13
C GLU A 45 6.83 7.72 -5.50
N VAL A 46 5.57 7.58 -5.89
CA VAL A 46 4.46 8.33 -5.26
C VAL A 46 4.34 7.95 -3.79
N LEU A 47 4.34 6.66 -3.47
CA LEU A 47 4.34 6.19 -2.08
C LEU A 47 5.51 6.76 -1.29
N ARG A 48 6.72 6.73 -1.83
CA ARG A 48 7.94 7.22 -1.17
C ARG A 48 7.82 8.70 -0.78
N SER A 49 7.37 9.56 -1.68
CA SER A 49 7.28 11.00 -1.43
C SER A 49 6.24 11.36 -0.35
N ASP A 50 5.04 10.79 -0.45
CA ASP A 50 3.95 11.03 0.50
C ASP A 50 4.24 10.47 1.88
N PHE A 51 4.90 9.30 1.91
CA PHE A 51 5.22 8.60 3.15
C PHE A 51 6.27 9.32 3.98
N ASN A 52 7.33 9.85 3.37
CA ASN A 52 8.38 10.53 4.10
C ASN A 52 7.83 11.74 4.88
N ALA A 53 6.95 12.53 4.27
CA ALA A 53 6.33 13.67 4.95
C ALA A 53 5.38 13.23 6.09
N ARG A 54 4.60 12.15 5.89
CA ARG A 54 3.70 11.59 6.91
C ARG A 54 4.48 11.00 8.07
N LYS A 55 5.57 10.28 7.77
CA LYS A 55 6.41 9.63 8.76
C LYS A 55 7.08 10.62 9.69
N ILE A 56 7.68 11.70 9.17
CA ILE A 56 8.27 12.76 10.00
C ILE A 56 7.21 13.42 10.90
N ARG A 57 6.01 13.67 10.40
CA ARG A 57 4.91 14.19 11.23
C ARG A 57 4.54 13.22 12.35
N ALA A 58 4.37 11.94 12.04
CA ALA A 58 4.04 10.91 13.02
C ALA A 58 5.12 10.77 14.10
N LEU A 59 6.41 10.81 13.71
CA LEU A 59 7.51 10.80 14.67
C LEU A 59 7.48 12.01 15.61
N ASN A 60 7.25 13.21 15.08
CA ASN A 60 7.15 14.42 15.90
C ASN A 60 5.97 14.34 16.88
N GLU A 61 4.81 13.86 16.43
CA GLU A 61 3.60 13.74 17.26
C GLU A 61 3.73 12.68 18.36
N VAL A 62 4.33 11.53 18.04
CA VAL A 62 4.48 10.41 18.97
C VAL A 62 5.64 10.65 19.94
N MET A 63 6.78 11.09 19.42
CA MET A 63 8.01 11.18 20.24
C MET A 63 8.04 12.44 21.09
N LYS A 64 7.52 13.59 20.61
CA LYS A 64 7.54 14.89 21.35
C LYS A 64 8.89 15.15 22.00
N LEU A 65 9.95 15.07 21.16
CA LEU A 65 11.33 15.21 21.62
C LEU A 65 11.60 16.59 22.19
N THR A 66 12.33 16.66 23.31
CA THR A 66 12.95 17.91 23.75
C THR A 66 14.02 18.34 22.76
N VAL A 67 14.47 19.60 22.83
CA VAL A 67 15.53 20.11 21.95
C VAL A 67 16.79 19.22 22.04
N THR A 68 17.22 18.89 23.26
CA THR A 68 18.41 18.04 23.49
C THR A 68 18.23 16.62 22.94
N GLU A 69 17.04 16.04 23.04
CA GLU A 69 16.73 14.72 22.47
C GLU A 69 16.72 14.80 20.93
N ALA A 70 16.12 15.84 20.36
CA ALA A 70 16.04 16.06 18.93
C ALA A 70 17.45 16.21 18.29
N ASP A 71 18.35 16.95 18.92
CA ASP A 71 19.73 17.14 18.46
C ASP A 71 20.48 15.80 18.34
N LYS A 72 20.16 14.82 19.20
CA LYS A 72 20.75 13.48 19.16
C LYS A 72 20.01 12.55 18.21
N PHE A 73 18.69 12.62 18.16
CA PHE A 73 17.83 11.72 17.37
C PHE A 73 17.95 11.94 15.87
N TRP A 74 17.79 13.18 15.39
CA TRP A 74 17.69 13.45 13.96
C TRP A 74 18.94 13.09 13.14
N PRO A 75 20.17 13.24 13.63
CA PRO A 75 21.33 12.72 12.91
C PRO A 75 21.31 11.21 12.70
N ILE A 76 20.91 10.44 13.72
CA ILE A 76 20.76 8.99 13.66
C ILE A 76 19.63 8.61 12.68
N TYR A 77 18.52 9.31 12.78
CA TYR A 77 17.36 9.07 11.91
C TYR A 77 17.67 9.33 10.41
N ARG A 78 18.40 10.36 10.07
CA ARG A 78 18.84 10.61 8.68
C ARG A 78 19.71 9.49 8.12
N ASN A 79 20.57 8.90 8.94
CA ASN A 79 21.36 7.74 8.53
C ASN A 79 20.46 6.51 8.32
N TYR A 80 19.52 6.29 9.23
CA TYR A 80 18.50 5.24 9.08
C TYR A 80 17.71 5.38 7.75
N GLU A 81 17.23 6.56 7.43
CA GLU A 81 16.45 6.83 6.20
C GLU A 81 17.27 6.50 4.93
N ARG A 82 18.56 6.87 4.92
CA ARG A 82 19.45 6.55 3.81
C ARG A 82 19.63 5.04 3.64
N ASP A 83 19.86 4.34 4.75
CA ASP A 83 20.07 2.90 4.73
C ASP A 83 18.77 2.14 4.41
N LEU A 84 17.62 2.62 4.93
CA LEU A 84 16.29 2.11 4.59
C LEU A 84 15.97 2.27 3.11
N ALA A 85 16.38 3.38 2.49
CA ALA A 85 16.18 3.58 1.06
C ALA A 85 16.81 2.46 0.24
N THR A 86 18.03 2.01 0.62
CA THR A 86 18.71 0.89 -0.04
C THR A 86 17.93 -0.42 0.08
N VAL A 87 17.35 -0.70 1.25
CA VAL A 87 16.52 -1.91 1.48
C VAL A 87 15.23 -1.83 0.65
N ASN A 88 14.60 -0.66 0.60
CA ASN A 88 13.39 -0.43 -0.17
C ASN A 88 13.63 -0.51 -1.70
N ASP A 89 14.77 -0.03 -2.20
CA ASP A 89 15.14 -0.14 -3.61
C ASP A 89 15.31 -1.61 -4.04
N ARG A 90 15.90 -2.45 -3.18
CA ARG A 90 15.97 -3.90 -3.42
C ARG A 90 14.57 -4.53 -3.43
N LYS A 91 13.70 -4.14 -2.50
CA LYS A 91 12.31 -4.61 -2.47
C LYS A 91 11.58 -4.26 -3.76
N LEU A 92 11.72 -3.01 -4.23
CA LEU A 92 11.15 -2.58 -5.51
C LEU A 92 11.68 -3.42 -6.68
N ALA A 93 12.99 -3.67 -6.72
CA ALA A 93 13.58 -4.51 -7.76
C ALA A 93 12.99 -5.93 -7.79
N LEU A 94 12.74 -6.52 -6.60
CA LEU A 94 12.11 -7.84 -6.49
C LEU A 94 10.65 -7.84 -6.95
N VAL A 95 9.89 -6.80 -6.62
CA VAL A 95 8.49 -6.64 -7.10
C VAL A 95 8.47 -6.53 -8.63
N VAL A 96 9.35 -5.71 -9.21
CA VAL A 96 9.46 -5.52 -10.67
C VAL A 96 9.88 -6.82 -11.35
N GLU A 97 10.84 -7.58 -10.78
CA GLU A 97 11.30 -8.86 -11.31
C GLU A 97 10.16 -9.90 -11.29
N PHE A 98 9.43 -10.00 -10.19
CA PHE A 98 8.27 -10.86 -10.08
C PHE A 98 7.19 -10.51 -11.10
N MET A 99 6.81 -9.23 -11.20
CA MET A 99 5.80 -8.74 -12.15
C MET A 99 6.19 -9.05 -13.60
N ARG A 100 7.47 -8.90 -13.95
CA ARG A 100 7.98 -9.24 -15.29
C ARG A 100 7.78 -10.72 -15.59
N HIS A 101 8.15 -11.62 -14.69
CA HIS A 101 7.96 -13.07 -14.88
C HIS A 101 6.49 -13.45 -14.91
N HIS A 102 5.68 -12.89 -14.02
CA HIS A 102 4.24 -13.13 -13.99
C HIS A 102 3.56 -12.72 -15.30
N ASN A 103 3.79 -11.49 -15.78
CA ASN A 103 3.14 -10.97 -16.98
C ASN A 103 3.60 -11.69 -18.26
N ALA A 104 4.84 -12.18 -18.30
CA ALA A 104 5.37 -12.95 -19.41
C ALA A 104 4.99 -14.45 -19.38
N GLY A 105 4.35 -14.91 -18.30
CA GLY A 105 4.07 -16.34 -18.11
C GLY A 105 5.33 -17.21 -17.97
N THR A 106 6.43 -16.61 -17.52
CA THR A 106 7.75 -17.26 -17.40
C THR A 106 8.14 -17.59 -15.97
N LEU A 107 7.17 -17.62 -15.05
CA LEU A 107 7.41 -18.02 -13.67
C LEU A 107 7.63 -19.54 -13.60
N THR A 108 8.83 -19.96 -13.25
CA THR A 108 9.25 -21.35 -13.10
C THR A 108 9.52 -21.69 -11.64
N GLU A 109 9.63 -22.98 -11.31
CA GLU A 109 10.02 -23.43 -9.97
C GLU A 109 11.38 -22.83 -9.54
N GLU A 110 12.33 -22.70 -10.46
CA GLU A 110 13.66 -22.17 -10.18
C GLU A 110 13.61 -20.68 -9.84
N ASN A 111 13.05 -19.83 -10.73
CA ASN A 111 13.00 -18.40 -10.48
C ASN A 111 12.05 -18.04 -9.33
N SER A 112 11.02 -18.85 -9.07
CA SER A 112 10.16 -18.70 -7.89
C SER A 112 10.94 -18.94 -6.60
N ARG A 113 11.80 -19.96 -6.56
CA ARG A 113 12.68 -20.25 -5.42
C ARG A 113 13.66 -19.11 -5.18
N GLU A 114 14.30 -18.61 -6.24
CA GLU A 114 15.23 -17.47 -6.14
C GLU A 114 14.54 -16.19 -5.64
N LEU A 115 13.39 -15.85 -6.20
CA LEU A 115 12.62 -14.68 -5.78
C LEU A 115 12.21 -14.79 -4.31
N ALA A 116 11.74 -15.94 -3.87
CA ALA A 116 11.37 -16.17 -2.47
C ALA A 116 12.59 -16.04 -1.55
N ALA A 117 13.75 -16.58 -1.92
CA ALA A 117 14.97 -16.44 -1.14
C ALA A 117 15.43 -14.97 -1.02
N LYS A 118 15.44 -14.25 -2.13
CA LYS A 118 15.78 -12.80 -2.16
C LYS A 118 14.78 -11.97 -1.33
N TRP A 119 13.49 -12.32 -1.38
CA TRP A 119 12.46 -11.67 -0.58
C TRP A 119 12.70 -11.87 0.92
N LEU A 120 12.94 -13.10 1.35
CA LEU A 120 13.25 -13.41 2.76
C LEU A 120 14.51 -12.68 3.23
N GLN A 121 15.53 -12.62 2.39
CA GLN A 121 16.74 -11.83 2.69
C GLN A 121 16.42 -10.36 2.88
N ASN A 122 15.61 -9.75 2.02
CA ASN A 122 15.23 -8.33 2.14
C ASN A 122 14.43 -8.06 3.42
N VAL A 123 13.54 -8.98 3.83
CA VAL A 123 12.83 -8.89 5.12
C VAL A 123 13.82 -8.94 6.29
N GLN A 124 14.82 -9.82 6.23
CA GLN A 124 15.86 -9.93 7.27
C GLN A 124 16.71 -8.66 7.33
N GLU A 125 17.13 -8.10 6.20
CA GLU A 125 17.89 -6.85 6.13
C GLU A 125 17.13 -5.68 6.80
N ARG A 126 15.82 -5.56 6.56
CA ARG A 126 14.97 -4.56 7.23
C ARG A 126 14.92 -4.77 8.75
N LEU A 127 14.77 -6.03 9.18
CA LEU A 127 14.76 -6.36 10.61
C LEU A 127 16.09 -6.01 11.29
N ASP A 128 17.21 -6.30 10.64
CA ASP A 128 18.55 -6.01 11.18
C ASP A 128 18.82 -4.50 11.21
N LEU A 129 18.32 -3.77 10.20
CA LEU A 129 18.34 -2.32 10.20
C LEU A 129 17.59 -1.75 11.40
N TRP A 130 16.37 -2.23 11.68
CA TRP A 130 15.59 -1.80 12.84
C TRP A 130 16.27 -2.10 14.17
N LYS A 131 16.84 -3.29 14.34
CA LYS A 131 17.60 -3.66 15.55
C LYS A 131 18.77 -2.71 15.76
N ASN A 132 19.55 -2.45 14.71
CA ASN A 132 20.72 -1.58 14.78
C ASN A 132 20.32 -0.15 15.18
N TYR A 133 19.35 0.45 14.50
CA TYR A 133 18.95 1.84 14.78
C TYR A 133 18.16 1.99 16.08
N HIS A 134 17.37 0.99 16.46
CA HIS A 134 16.76 0.94 17.80
C HIS A 134 17.85 1.00 18.89
N GLN A 135 18.91 0.22 18.76
CA GLN A 135 20.02 0.23 19.72
C GLN A 135 20.74 1.58 19.75
N GLN A 136 21.02 2.19 18.60
CA GLN A 136 21.66 3.51 18.54
C GLN A 136 20.78 4.59 19.20
N ILE A 137 19.49 4.63 18.90
CA ILE A 137 18.55 5.60 19.49
C ILE A 137 18.40 5.35 21.00
N SER A 138 18.31 4.09 21.40
CA SER A 138 18.21 3.70 22.82
C SER A 138 19.41 4.23 23.63
N ASN A 139 20.61 4.10 23.07
CA ASN A 139 21.84 4.55 23.73
C ASN A 139 22.01 6.07 23.72
N ALA A 140 21.68 6.73 22.62
CA ALA A 140 21.90 8.16 22.44
C ALA A 140 20.80 9.04 23.07
N VAL A 141 19.55 8.56 23.06
CA VAL A 141 18.37 9.30 23.53
C VAL A 141 17.75 8.61 24.74
N SER A 142 16.99 7.53 24.51
CA SER A 142 16.45 6.68 25.59
C SER A 142 15.75 5.44 25.02
N PRO A 143 15.59 4.36 25.83
CA PRO A 143 14.86 3.15 25.42
C PRO A 143 13.40 3.42 25.02
N ILE A 144 12.72 4.35 25.69
CA ILE A 144 11.33 4.69 25.35
C ILE A 144 11.23 5.39 23.99
N ARG A 145 12.19 6.27 23.66
CA ARG A 145 12.25 6.93 22.35
C ARG A 145 12.58 5.95 21.24
N ALA A 146 13.47 4.99 21.51
CA ALA A 146 13.77 3.90 20.59
C ALA A 146 12.54 3.00 20.32
N ALA A 147 11.75 2.70 21.33
CA ALA A 147 10.50 1.94 21.17
C ALA A 147 9.44 2.72 20.36
N GLN A 148 9.29 4.03 20.62
CA GLN A 148 8.39 4.89 19.86
C GLN A 148 8.80 4.98 18.39
N PHE A 149 10.09 5.16 18.10
CA PHE A 149 10.64 5.11 16.74
C PHE A 149 10.27 3.79 16.05
N LEU A 150 10.55 2.65 16.69
CA LEU A 150 10.29 1.34 16.13
C LEU A 150 8.79 1.11 15.87
N GLN A 151 7.92 1.59 16.76
CA GLN A 151 6.47 1.51 16.58
C GLN A 151 5.99 2.27 15.35
N VAL A 152 6.48 3.52 15.16
CA VAL A 152 6.12 4.32 13.98
C VAL A 152 6.64 3.67 12.70
N GLU A 153 7.90 3.23 12.68
CA GLU A 153 8.49 2.56 11.52
C GLU A 153 7.75 1.26 11.15
N ASN A 154 7.36 0.46 12.14
CA ASN A 154 6.57 -0.75 11.89
C ASN A 154 5.19 -0.43 11.31
N GLN A 155 4.48 0.57 11.82
CA GLN A 155 3.18 0.98 11.29
C GLN A 155 3.31 1.46 9.83
N MET A 156 4.34 2.25 9.52
CA MET A 156 4.60 2.71 8.16
C MET A 156 4.95 1.55 7.22
N ALA A 157 5.77 0.60 7.69
CA ALA A 157 6.12 -0.59 6.90
C ALA A 157 4.89 -1.44 6.57
N ILE A 158 3.99 -1.68 7.55
CA ILE A 158 2.75 -2.43 7.33
C ILE A 158 1.89 -1.76 6.27
N PHE A 159 1.76 -0.43 6.31
CA PHE A 159 0.97 0.30 5.33
C PHE A 159 1.56 0.18 3.92
N VAL A 160 2.88 0.35 3.77
CA VAL A 160 3.57 0.16 2.48
C VAL A 160 3.42 -1.27 1.99
N ASP A 161 3.63 -2.25 2.87
CA ASP A 161 3.55 -3.68 2.53
C ASP A 161 2.13 -4.06 2.08
N LEU A 162 1.09 -3.55 2.74
CA LEU A 162 -0.31 -3.73 2.35
C LEU A 162 -0.61 -3.08 1.00
N SER A 163 -0.13 -1.86 0.79
CA SER A 163 -0.33 -1.14 -0.47
C SER A 163 0.30 -1.90 -1.66
N ILE A 164 1.49 -2.46 -1.48
CA ILE A 164 2.14 -3.28 -2.50
C ILE A 164 1.36 -4.59 -2.71
N ALA A 165 1.00 -5.28 -1.62
CA ALA A 165 0.29 -6.56 -1.70
C ALA A 165 -1.08 -6.43 -2.39
N SER A 166 -1.76 -5.29 -2.27
CA SER A 166 -3.05 -5.06 -2.93
C SER A 166 -2.95 -4.95 -4.45
N GLU A 167 -1.78 -4.60 -4.98
CA GLU A 167 -1.53 -4.44 -6.41
C GLU A 167 -0.82 -5.64 -7.05
N MET A 168 -0.25 -6.53 -6.22
CA MET A 168 0.48 -7.70 -6.71
C MET A 168 -0.45 -8.89 -6.95
N PRO A 169 -0.34 -9.58 -8.11
CA PRO A 169 -1.01 -10.84 -8.34
C PRO A 169 -0.42 -11.95 -7.43
N LEU A 170 -1.22 -12.96 -7.13
CA LEU A 170 -0.73 -14.12 -6.39
C LEU A 170 0.11 -15.04 -7.30
N VAL A 171 1.08 -15.73 -6.69
CA VAL A 171 1.81 -16.81 -7.37
C VAL A 171 0.80 -17.89 -7.76
N GLY A 172 0.72 -18.21 -9.06
CA GLY A 172 -0.25 -19.18 -9.59
C GLY A 172 -1.44 -18.57 -10.33
N ASP A 173 -1.74 -17.29 -10.13
CA ASP A 173 -2.71 -16.55 -10.95
C ASP A 173 -2.06 -16.14 -12.29
N MET A 174 -1.77 -17.16 -13.14
CA MET A 174 -1.17 -16.88 -14.44
C MET A 174 -2.13 -16.13 -15.35
N PRO A 175 -1.68 -15.11 -16.11
CA PRO A 175 -2.50 -14.47 -17.12
C PRO A 175 -2.92 -15.52 -18.16
N LYS A 176 -4.23 -15.62 -18.43
CA LYS A 176 -4.80 -16.49 -19.45
C LYS A 176 -4.58 -15.92 -20.83
#